data_cbf60f4d84d36d381aaa2c9d46e86595
#
_entry.id   cbf60f4d84d36d381aaa2c9d46e86595
#
_cell.length_a   1.000
_cell.length_b   1.000
_cell.length_c   1.000
_cell.angle_alpha   90.00
_cell.angle_beta   90.00
_cell.angle_gamma   90.00
#
_symmetry.space_group_name_H-M   'P 1'
#
loop_
_entity.id
_entity.type
_entity.pdbx_description
1 polymer ?
#
loop_
_entity_poly.entity_id
_entity_poly.type
_entity_poly.pdbx_seq_one_letter_code
_entity_poly.pdbx_strand_id
1 'polypeptide(L)'
;DLVRLALQTDSTRVVTLTLSTFSVVPHVPGVKNETHGLTHHGNEPDKIAELRRIEEAQLQVFGELLAALGETRETGGSLLDRTQVLYGSCLGNANSHSNQNLPILLAGGGFRHGGHLAFDRTNNTPLANLFGSMLQDLGVEADRFATGTGTLRGLRS
;
A
#
# COMPACT_ATOMS: atom_id res chain seq x y z
N ASP A 1 6.10 -15.07 0.75
CA ASP A 1 6.62 -16.05 -0.24
C ASP A 1 5.56 -16.53 -1.23
N LEU A 2 4.32 -16.85 -0.80
CA LEU A 2 3.26 -17.35 -1.69
C LEU A 2 2.87 -16.33 -2.77
N VAL A 3 2.80 -15.04 -2.43
CA VAL A 3 2.49 -13.98 -3.41
C VAL A 3 3.56 -13.95 -4.51
N ARG A 4 4.84 -13.93 -4.12
CA ARG A 4 5.95 -13.96 -5.09
C ARG A 4 5.88 -15.21 -5.97
N LEU A 5 5.69 -16.38 -5.38
CA LEU A 5 5.62 -17.64 -6.12
C LEU A 5 4.45 -17.67 -7.11
N ALA A 6 3.27 -17.19 -6.69
CA ALA A 6 2.07 -17.14 -7.53
C ALA A 6 2.26 -16.22 -8.74
N LEU A 7 2.90 -15.07 -8.55
CA LEU A 7 3.23 -14.15 -9.65
C LEU A 7 4.33 -14.72 -10.55
N GLN A 8 5.40 -15.28 -9.98
CA GLN A 8 6.51 -15.86 -10.73
C GLN A 8 6.10 -17.04 -11.61
N THR A 9 5.14 -17.85 -11.17
CA THR A 9 4.62 -19.01 -11.92
C THR A 9 3.44 -18.65 -12.84
N ASP A 10 3.07 -17.37 -12.94
CA ASP A 10 1.88 -16.89 -13.66
C ASP A 10 0.59 -17.63 -13.25
N SER A 11 0.54 -18.11 -12.01
CA SER A 11 -0.68 -18.73 -11.45
C SER A 11 -1.78 -17.70 -11.20
N THR A 12 -1.40 -16.45 -10.97
CA THR A 12 -2.27 -15.27 -10.94
C THR A 12 -1.49 -14.03 -11.32
N ARG A 13 -2.18 -13.00 -11.81
CA ARG A 13 -1.60 -11.67 -12.12
C ARG A 13 -2.11 -10.57 -11.21
N VAL A 14 -3.10 -10.87 -10.38
CA VAL A 14 -3.66 -9.91 -9.42
C VAL A 14 -3.78 -10.57 -8.05
N VAL A 15 -3.27 -9.90 -7.04
CA VAL A 15 -3.36 -10.33 -5.65
C VAL A 15 -3.85 -9.16 -4.81
N THR A 16 -4.85 -9.40 -3.98
CA THR A 16 -5.27 -8.47 -2.93
C THR A 16 -5.11 -9.12 -1.56
N LEU A 17 -4.56 -8.39 -0.61
CA LEU A 17 -4.30 -8.88 0.73
C LEU A 17 -4.73 -7.83 1.75
N THR A 18 -5.54 -8.23 2.72
CA THR A 18 -5.90 -7.39 3.85
C THR A 18 -5.09 -7.80 5.07
N LEU A 19 -4.31 -6.87 5.62
CA LEU A 19 -3.48 -7.08 6.82
C LEU A 19 -4.22 -6.59 8.08
N SER A 20 -5.50 -6.95 8.22
CA SER A 20 -6.31 -6.54 9.37
C SER A 20 -6.45 -7.64 10.40
N THR A 21 -6.24 -7.29 11.66
CA THR A 21 -6.39 -8.19 12.82
C THR A 21 -7.33 -7.55 13.84
N PHE A 22 -8.57 -7.22 13.42
CA PHE A 22 -9.51 -6.42 14.22
C PHE A 22 -9.69 -6.92 15.66
N SER A 23 -9.90 -8.19 15.86
CA SER A 23 -10.25 -8.76 17.17
C SER A 23 -9.16 -9.71 17.71
N VAL A 24 -7.98 -9.70 17.14
CA VAL A 24 -6.88 -10.58 17.53
C VAL A 24 -5.67 -9.73 17.92
N VAL A 25 -5.04 -10.05 19.03
CA VAL A 25 -3.75 -9.46 19.39
C VAL A 25 -2.69 -10.00 18.43
N PRO A 26 -2.04 -9.12 17.64
CA PRO A 26 -1.02 -9.56 16.71
C PRO A 26 0.18 -10.18 17.44
N HIS A 27 0.78 -11.21 16.87
CA HIS A 27 1.99 -11.80 17.42
C HIS A 27 3.24 -10.95 17.09
N VAL A 28 3.27 -9.74 17.67
CA VAL A 28 4.36 -8.77 17.54
C VAL A 28 4.94 -8.51 18.94
N PRO A 29 6.26 -8.59 19.14
CA PRO A 29 6.87 -8.36 20.45
C PRO A 29 6.47 -7.01 21.05
N GLY A 30 6.00 -7.02 22.29
CA GLY A 30 5.58 -5.83 23.02
C GLY A 30 4.18 -5.30 22.67
N VAL A 31 3.40 -6.02 21.87
CA VAL A 31 1.97 -5.77 21.63
C VAL A 31 1.15 -6.66 22.55
N LYS A 32 0.18 -6.07 23.25
CA LYS A 32 -0.67 -6.74 24.24
C LYS A 32 -2.16 -6.58 23.95
N ASN A 33 -2.49 -5.62 23.07
CA ASN A 33 -3.86 -5.26 22.75
C ASN A 33 -4.16 -5.54 21.27
N GLU A 34 -5.44 -5.75 20.95
CA GLU A 34 -5.89 -5.95 19.58
C GLU A 34 -5.82 -4.64 18.78
N THR A 35 -5.63 -4.76 17.46
CA THR A 35 -5.32 -3.62 16.60
C THR A 35 -6.43 -2.57 16.60
N HIS A 36 -7.72 -2.97 16.54
CA HIS A 36 -8.81 -2.02 16.46
C HIS A 36 -8.88 -1.10 17.69
N GLY A 37 -8.77 -1.66 18.91
CA GLY A 37 -8.74 -0.86 20.14
C GLY A 37 -7.55 0.08 20.21
N LEU A 38 -6.41 -0.32 19.64
CA LEU A 38 -5.23 0.53 19.53
C LEU A 38 -5.44 1.68 18.54
N THR A 39 -6.21 1.49 17.46
CA THR A 39 -6.53 2.59 16.52
C THR A 39 -7.36 3.69 17.19
N HIS A 40 -8.17 3.36 18.20
CA HIS A 40 -8.88 4.32 19.07
C HIS A 40 -8.02 4.78 20.25
N HIS A 41 -6.79 5.22 19.94
CA HIS A 41 -5.79 5.52 20.96
C HIS A 41 -6.10 6.74 21.84
N GLY A 42 -7.00 7.64 21.44
CA GLY A 42 -7.33 8.83 22.22
C GLY A 42 -6.11 9.71 22.57
N ASN A 43 -5.03 9.63 21.78
CA ASN A 43 -3.71 10.23 22.03
C ASN A 43 -2.98 9.66 23.26
N GLU A 44 -3.34 8.48 23.75
CA GLU A 44 -2.61 7.77 24.81
C GLU A 44 -1.25 7.25 24.26
N PRO A 45 -0.12 7.67 24.85
CA PRO A 45 1.22 7.34 24.31
C PRO A 45 1.49 5.83 24.23
N ASP A 46 1.01 5.04 25.19
CA ASP A 46 1.24 3.60 25.24
C ASP A 46 0.50 2.89 24.11
N LYS A 47 -0.74 3.27 23.80
CA LYS A 47 -1.50 2.73 22.69
C LYS A 47 -0.86 3.08 21.34
N ILE A 48 -0.41 4.32 21.21
CA ILE A 48 0.31 4.76 20.00
C ILE A 48 1.61 3.96 19.83
N ALA A 49 2.34 3.70 20.93
CA ALA A 49 3.56 2.91 20.86
C ALA A 49 3.33 1.45 20.47
N GLU A 50 2.23 0.83 20.91
CA GLU A 50 1.86 -0.53 20.49
C GLU A 50 1.41 -0.54 19.02
N LEU A 51 0.56 0.40 18.61
CA LEU A 51 0.09 0.51 17.22
C LEU A 51 1.28 0.70 16.25
N ARG A 52 2.22 1.57 16.61
CA ARG A 52 3.45 1.79 15.84
C ARG A 52 4.24 0.49 15.62
N ARG A 53 4.38 -0.37 16.64
CA ARG A 53 5.07 -1.67 16.49
C ARG A 53 4.37 -2.58 15.49
N ILE A 54 3.03 -2.57 15.47
CA ILE A 54 2.25 -3.34 14.49
C ILE A 54 2.51 -2.81 13.08
N GLU A 55 2.46 -1.50 12.89
CA GLU A 55 2.69 -0.86 11.59
C GLU A 55 4.13 -1.07 11.11
N GLU A 56 5.13 -0.95 12.00
CA GLU A 56 6.53 -1.26 11.68
C GLU A 56 6.70 -2.72 11.22
N ALA A 57 6.07 -3.68 11.89
CA ALA A 57 6.11 -5.09 11.48
C ALA A 57 5.44 -5.32 10.11
N GLN A 58 4.33 -4.65 9.84
CA GLN A 58 3.65 -4.71 8.53
C GLN A 58 4.53 -4.13 7.41
N LEU A 59 5.16 -2.97 7.66
CA LEU A 59 6.07 -2.34 6.70
C LEU A 59 7.32 -3.17 6.46
N GLN A 60 7.82 -3.89 7.48
CA GLN A 60 8.93 -4.83 7.30
C GLN A 60 8.54 -5.96 6.34
N VAL A 61 7.38 -6.61 6.56
CA VAL A 61 6.89 -7.68 5.66
C VAL A 61 6.66 -7.15 4.24
N PHE A 62 6.15 -5.93 4.10
CA PHE A 62 6.03 -5.26 2.79
C PHE A 62 7.40 -5.07 2.13
N GLY A 63 8.40 -4.59 2.86
CA GLY A 63 9.78 -4.45 2.38
C GLY A 63 10.42 -5.77 1.96
N GLU A 64 10.19 -6.84 2.72
CA GLU A 64 10.65 -8.20 2.39
C GLU A 64 10.00 -8.71 1.07
N LEU A 65 8.71 -8.42 0.85
CA LEU A 65 8.06 -8.74 -0.42
C LEU A 65 8.70 -8.00 -1.59
N LEU A 66 8.94 -6.69 -1.45
CA LEU A 66 9.58 -5.89 -2.50
C LEU A 66 11.00 -6.40 -2.81
N ALA A 67 11.78 -6.73 -1.79
CA ALA A 67 13.11 -7.30 -1.96
C ALA A 67 13.04 -8.65 -2.72
N ALA A 68 12.13 -9.54 -2.31
CA ALA A 68 11.96 -10.84 -2.97
C ALA A 68 11.53 -10.72 -4.44
N LEU A 69 10.63 -9.77 -4.76
CA LEU A 69 10.25 -9.49 -6.15
C LEU A 69 11.41 -8.88 -6.95
N GLY A 70 12.20 -8.00 -6.34
CA GLY A 70 13.38 -7.38 -6.96
C GLY A 70 14.53 -8.37 -7.24
N GLU A 71 14.70 -9.37 -6.38
CA GLU A 71 15.70 -10.44 -6.54
C GLU A 71 15.26 -11.51 -7.55
N THR A 72 13.97 -11.67 -7.80
CA THR A 72 13.42 -12.62 -8.77
C THR A 72 13.68 -12.11 -10.18
N ARG A 73 14.63 -12.77 -10.89
CA ARG A 73 15.04 -12.37 -12.25
C ARG A 73 14.11 -12.97 -13.31
N GLU A 74 13.81 -12.14 -14.31
CA GLU A 74 13.05 -12.49 -15.50
C GLU A 74 13.75 -11.95 -16.76
N THR A 75 13.25 -12.31 -17.94
CA THR A 75 13.78 -11.76 -19.19
C THR A 75 13.54 -10.25 -19.25
N GLY A 76 14.64 -9.47 -19.18
CA GLY A 76 14.61 -8.01 -19.30
C GLY A 76 14.41 -7.24 -18.01
N GLY A 77 14.61 -7.88 -16.83
CA GLY A 77 14.55 -7.17 -15.54
C GLY A 77 14.25 -8.07 -14.36
N SER A 78 13.70 -7.50 -13.32
CA SER A 78 13.17 -8.22 -12.16
C SER A 78 11.65 -8.39 -12.26
N LEU A 79 11.11 -9.29 -11.45
CA LEU A 79 9.66 -9.43 -11.33
C LEU A 79 9.03 -8.14 -10.76
N LEU A 80 9.75 -7.39 -9.90
CA LEU A 80 9.31 -6.10 -9.38
C LEU A 80 9.14 -5.05 -10.49
N ASP A 81 10.02 -5.02 -11.49
CA ASP A 81 9.93 -4.05 -12.60
C ASP A 81 8.62 -4.21 -13.41
N ARG A 82 7.97 -5.37 -13.30
CA ARG A 82 6.73 -5.71 -14.00
C ARG A 82 5.53 -5.85 -13.09
N THR A 83 5.71 -5.64 -11.79
CA THR A 83 4.66 -5.81 -10.79
C THR A 83 4.41 -4.48 -10.09
N GLN A 84 3.20 -3.95 -10.24
CA GLN A 84 2.77 -2.80 -9.45
C GLN A 84 2.38 -3.27 -8.06
N VAL A 85 3.05 -2.76 -7.03
CA VAL A 85 2.78 -3.12 -5.65
C VAL A 85 2.28 -1.89 -4.90
N LEU A 86 1.02 -1.93 -4.47
CA LEU A 86 0.37 -0.87 -3.72
C LEU A 86 0.16 -1.31 -2.26
N TYR A 87 0.59 -0.49 -1.33
CA TYR A 87 0.32 -0.65 0.10
C TYR A 87 -0.28 0.64 0.66
N GLY A 88 -1.26 0.53 1.53
CA GLY A 88 -1.84 1.70 2.16
C GLY A 88 -2.91 1.38 3.17
N SER A 89 -3.42 2.41 3.82
CA SER A 89 -4.53 2.34 4.75
C SER A 89 -5.80 2.93 4.12
N CYS A 90 -6.96 2.41 4.49
CA CYS A 90 -8.26 2.99 4.17
C CYS A 90 -8.63 4.17 5.10
N LEU A 91 -7.82 4.45 6.11
CA LEU A 91 -7.98 5.57 7.03
C LEU A 91 -6.71 6.42 7.05
N GLY A 92 -6.85 7.72 6.87
CA GLY A 92 -5.78 8.70 7.07
C GLY A 92 -5.63 9.07 8.56
N ASN A 93 -6.70 8.91 9.34
CA ASN A 93 -6.68 8.99 10.79
C ASN A 93 -7.65 7.96 11.36
N ALA A 94 -7.12 6.88 11.90
CA ALA A 94 -7.92 5.79 12.43
C ALA A 94 -8.68 6.16 13.71
N ASN A 95 -8.12 7.01 14.58
CA ASN A 95 -8.76 7.44 15.82
C ASN A 95 -10.08 8.21 15.61
N SER A 96 -10.20 8.92 14.50
CA SER A 96 -11.42 9.65 14.09
C SER A 96 -12.18 9.01 12.94
N HIS A 97 -11.77 7.83 12.48
CA HIS A 97 -12.29 7.15 11.27
C HIS A 97 -12.29 8.04 10.01
N SER A 98 -11.34 8.97 9.91
CA SER A 98 -11.21 9.82 8.75
C SER A 98 -10.57 9.07 7.59
N ASN A 99 -11.23 9.07 6.44
CA ASN A 99 -10.73 8.52 5.18
C ASN A 99 -10.09 9.59 4.27
N GLN A 100 -9.73 10.74 4.82
CA GLN A 100 -9.03 11.80 4.11
C GLN A 100 -7.52 11.63 4.22
N ASN A 101 -6.79 12.08 3.20
CA ASN A 101 -5.32 12.10 3.19
C ASN A 101 -4.70 10.72 3.48
N LEU A 102 -5.12 9.72 2.73
CA LEU A 102 -4.68 8.34 2.89
C LEU A 102 -3.17 8.19 2.67
N PRO A 103 -2.44 7.49 3.56
CA PRO A 103 -1.05 7.14 3.33
C PRO A 103 -0.97 5.98 2.34
N ILE A 104 -0.32 6.21 1.19
CA ILE A 104 -0.19 5.23 0.11
C ILE A 104 1.28 5.11 -0.29
N LEU A 105 1.76 3.88 -0.44
CA LEU A 105 3.05 3.54 -1.02
C LEU A 105 2.82 2.80 -2.33
N LEU A 106 3.53 3.20 -3.38
CA LEU A 106 3.54 2.52 -4.68
C LEU A 106 4.98 2.12 -5.00
N ALA A 107 5.19 0.88 -5.40
CA ALA A 107 6.48 0.36 -5.81
C ALA A 107 6.35 -0.49 -7.08
N GLY A 108 7.44 -0.64 -7.82
CA GLY A 108 7.53 -1.45 -9.03
C GLY A 108 6.75 -0.90 -10.23
N GLY A 109 6.56 -1.72 -11.26
CA GLY A 109 5.67 -1.46 -12.38
C GLY A 109 6.06 -0.33 -13.33
N GLY A 110 7.34 0.04 -13.45
CA GLY A 110 7.75 1.06 -14.44
C GLY A 110 7.42 2.51 -14.07
N PHE A 111 6.96 2.77 -12.86
CA PHE A 111 6.77 4.13 -12.35
C PHE A 111 8.09 4.77 -11.90
N ARG A 112 8.11 6.10 -11.85
CA ARG A 112 9.22 6.85 -11.27
C ARG A 112 9.15 6.77 -9.74
N HIS A 113 10.11 6.08 -9.14
CA HIS A 113 10.18 5.89 -7.68
C HIS A 113 11.14 6.86 -7.00
N GLY A 114 11.15 6.83 -5.65
CA GLY A 114 12.01 7.64 -4.81
C GLY A 114 11.48 9.07 -4.59
N GLY A 115 10.24 9.35 -4.99
CA GLY A 115 9.57 10.62 -4.77
C GLY A 115 8.48 10.56 -3.69
N HIS A 116 8.19 11.72 -3.10
CA HIS A 116 7.00 11.95 -2.27
C HIS A 116 6.06 12.89 -3.01
N LEU A 117 4.86 12.42 -3.31
CA LEU A 117 3.81 13.23 -3.91
C LEU A 117 2.86 13.69 -2.81
N ALA A 118 2.92 14.98 -2.50
CA ALA A 118 1.99 15.62 -1.56
C ALA A 118 0.92 16.38 -2.33
N PHE A 119 -0.31 16.29 -1.87
CA PHE A 119 -1.46 16.96 -2.45
C PHE A 119 -2.06 17.95 -1.46
N ASP A 120 -2.88 18.88 -1.95
CA ASP A 120 -3.58 19.84 -1.10
C ASP A 120 -4.51 19.11 -0.12
N ARG A 121 -4.44 19.45 1.15
CA ARG A 121 -5.19 18.76 2.22
C ARG A 121 -6.70 19.04 2.16
N THR A 122 -7.09 20.20 1.62
CA THR A 122 -8.49 20.64 1.56
C THR A 122 -9.12 20.27 0.21
N ASN A 123 -8.34 20.40 -0.87
CA ASN A 123 -8.76 20.06 -2.23
C ASN A 123 -7.90 18.91 -2.77
N ASN A 124 -7.97 17.77 -2.10
CA ASN A 124 -7.10 16.63 -2.37
C ASN A 124 -7.42 15.97 -3.71
N THR A 125 -6.40 15.43 -4.35
CA THR A 125 -6.55 14.63 -5.56
C THR A 125 -7.21 13.29 -5.21
N PRO A 126 -8.27 12.86 -5.92
CA PRO A 126 -8.89 11.57 -5.68
C PRO A 126 -7.90 10.41 -5.81
N LEU A 127 -7.90 9.48 -4.85
CA LEU A 127 -7.09 8.24 -4.94
C LEU A 127 -7.41 7.45 -6.22
N ALA A 128 -8.63 7.54 -6.69
CA ALA A 128 -9.07 6.91 -7.94
C ALA A 128 -8.25 7.36 -9.17
N ASN A 129 -7.59 8.53 -9.14
CA ASN A 129 -6.68 8.97 -10.20
C ASN A 129 -5.38 8.12 -10.22
N LEU A 130 -4.91 7.66 -9.05
CA LEU A 130 -3.81 6.69 -8.98
C LEU A 130 -4.21 5.37 -9.64
N PHE A 131 -5.39 4.85 -9.34
CA PHE A 131 -5.88 3.62 -9.97
C PHE A 131 -6.05 3.77 -11.49
N GLY A 132 -6.53 4.93 -11.98
CA GLY A 132 -6.54 5.24 -13.41
C GLY A 132 -5.15 5.18 -14.04
N SER A 133 -4.14 5.75 -13.38
CA SER A 133 -2.74 5.68 -13.83
C SER A 133 -2.18 4.26 -13.83
N MET A 134 -2.51 3.46 -12.80
CA MET A 134 -2.09 2.05 -12.71
C MET A 134 -2.71 1.20 -13.81
N LEU A 135 -4.00 1.38 -14.12
CA LEU A 135 -4.68 0.69 -15.20
C LEU A 135 -4.06 1.01 -16.56
N GLN A 136 -3.78 2.29 -16.84
CA GLN A 136 -3.12 2.69 -18.09
C GLN A 136 -1.72 2.11 -18.22
N ASP A 137 -0.98 1.98 -17.13
CA ASP A 137 0.33 1.36 -17.12
C ASP A 137 0.26 -0.16 -17.43
N LEU A 138 -0.82 -0.81 -17.05
CA LEU A 138 -1.14 -2.20 -17.43
C LEU A 138 -1.69 -2.36 -18.87
N GLY A 139 -1.77 -1.27 -19.64
CA GLY A 139 -2.28 -1.28 -21.01
C GLY A 139 -3.80 -1.27 -21.11
N VAL A 140 -4.51 -1.00 -20.02
CA VAL A 140 -5.97 -0.84 -20.04
C VAL A 140 -6.31 0.59 -20.43
N GLU A 141 -7.05 0.76 -21.53
CA GLU A 141 -7.54 2.07 -21.97
C GLU A 141 -8.64 2.56 -21.01
N ALA A 142 -8.30 3.49 -20.15
CA ALA A 142 -9.22 4.09 -19.19
C ALA A 142 -8.87 5.57 -18.99
N ASP A 143 -9.77 6.47 -19.35
CA ASP A 143 -9.59 7.91 -19.11
C ASP A 143 -9.73 8.28 -17.63
N ARG A 144 -10.51 7.50 -16.90
CA ARG A 144 -10.75 7.65 -15.46
C ARG A 144 -11.20 6.33 -14.84
N PHE A 145 -11.04 6.22 -13.54
CA PHE A 145 -11.54 5.10 -12.73
C PHE A 145 -12.48 5.61 -11.63
N ALA A 146 -13.65 4.98 -11.48
CA ALA A 146 -14.65 5.28 -10.45
C ALA A 146 -14.92 6.80 -10.33
N THR A 147 -14.69 7.38 -9.14
CA THR A 147 -14.87 8.82 -8.85
C THR A 147 -13.66 9.68 -9.28
N GLY A 148 -12.68 9.11 -9.95
CA GLY A 148 -11.52 9.82 -10.43
C GLY A 148 -11.87 10.90 -11.45
N THR A 149 -11.02 11.93 -11.52
CA THR A 149 -11.13 13.05 -12.45
C THR A 149 -10.13 12.95 -13.61
N GLY A 150 -9.39 11.86 -13.69
CA GLY A 150 -8.35 11.59 -14.67
C GLY A 150 -7.26 10.67 -14.09
N THR A 151 -6.02 10.96 -14.40
CA THR A 151 -4.83 10.24 -13.91
C THR A 151 -4.04 11.04 -12.89
N LEU A 152 -3.14 10.40 -12.17
CA LEU A 152 -2.24 11.05 -11.23
C LEU A 152 -0.98 11.55 -11.94
N ARG A 153 -0.66 12.85 -11.80
CA ARG A 153 0.55 13.44 -12.36
C ARG A 153 1.77 13.14 -11.49
N GLY A 154 2.95 13.07 -12.11
CA GLY A 154 4.23 12.89 -11.39
C GLY A 154 4.64 11.43 -11.12
N LEU A 155 3.87 10.45 -11.57
CA LEU A 155 4.20 9.02 -11.46
C LEU A 155 5.11 8.53 -12.59
N ARG A 156 5.12 9.22 -13.72
CA ARG A 156 5.96 8.90 -14.89
C ARG A 156 6.96 10.03 -15.16
N SER A 157 8.08 9.71 -15.76
CA SER A 157 9.07 10.66 -16.28
C SER A 157 8.57 11.42 -17.48
#